data_050d8cc17e1c9f6883f2a213aac2969f
#
_entry.id   050d8cc17e1c9f6883f2a213aac2969f
#
_cell.length_a   1.000
_cell.length_b   1.000
_cell.length_c   1.000
_cell.angle_alpha   90.00
_cell.angle_beta   90.00
_cell.angle_gamma   90.00
#
_symmetry.space_group_name_H-M   'P 1'
#
loop_
_entity.id
_entity.type
_entity.pdbx_description
1 polymer ?
#
loop_
_entity_poly.entity_id
_entity_poly.type
_entity_poly.pdbx_seq_one_letter_code
_entity_poly.pdbx_strand_id
1 'polypeptide(L)'
;MHEFNYNFLKEKQWDKEILGYIGLIHEYKGKQQLYLQQKPFELDRLVELAKIQSTESSNAIEGIVTTNQRLKQLMDEKTTPRNRCEQEILGYRAVLEMVHESFEYMPITANVILQLHKKLYSFLPTSFGGVFKTCLLYTSPSPRD
;
A
#
# COMPACT_ATOMS: atom_id res chain seq x y z
N MET A 1 2.31 11.61 -22.97
CA MET A 1 1.49 11.04 -21.86
C MET A 1 1.65 9.55 -21.92
N HIS A 2 2.28 8.91 -20.93
CA HIS A 2 2.35 7.45 -20.89
C HIS A 2 0.99 6.93 -20.44
N GLU A 3 0.24 6.36 -21.37
CA GLU A 3 -0.99 5.65 -21.04
C GLU A 3 -0.65 4.35 -20.33
N PHE A 4 -1.30 4.11 -19.21
CA PHE A 4 -1.25 2.85 -18.49
C PHE A 4 -2.02 1.81 -19.31
N ASN A 5 -1.29 1.01 -20.09
CA ASN A 5 -1.90 0.06 -21.02
C ASN A 5 -1.43 -1.37 -20.68
N TYR A 6 -2.37 -2.19 -20.22
CA TYR A 6 -2.14 -3.60 -19.90
C TYR A 6 -2.50 -4.55 -21.04
N ASN A 7 -2.79 -4.05 -22.26
CA ASN A 7 -3.23 -4.91 -23.36
C ASN A 7 -2.20 -5.98 -23.70
N PHE A 8 -0.90 -5.71 -23.50
CA PHE A 8 0.15 -6.70 -23.69
C PHE A 8 -0.01 -7.95 -22.82
N LEU A 9 -0.69 -7.85 -21.66
CA LEU A 9 -0.93 -8.99 -20.77
C LEU A 9 -1.97 -9.97 -21.34
N LYS A 10 -2.84 -9.51 -22.26
CA LYS A 10 -3.88 -10.37 -22.89
C LYS A 10 -3.25 -11.35 -23.89
N GLU A 11 -2.12 -10.97 -24.47
CA GLU A 11 -1.41 -11.77 -25.48
C GLU A 11 -0.26 -12.56 -24.89
N LYS A 12 0.06 -12.34 -23.59
CA LYS A 12 1.17 -13.00 -22.93
C LYS A 12 0.84 -14.47 -22.67
N GLN A 13 1.71 -15.34 -23.15
CA GLN A 13 1.69 -16.74 -22.75
C GLN A 13 2.26 -16.88 -21.34
N TRP A 14 1.51 -17.49 -20.46
CA TRP A 14 1.90 -17.75 -19.08
C TRP A 14 2.63 -19.08 -19.00
N ASP A 15 3.82 -19.09 -18.39
CA ASP A 15 4.55 -20.32 -18.19
C ASP A 15 3.95 -21.20 -17.08
N LYS A 16 4.41 -22.47 -17.04
CA LYS A 16 3.93 -23.46 -16.09
C LYS A 16 4.18 -23.07 -14.64
N GLU A 17 5.24 -22.35 -14.37
CA GLU A 17 5.61 -21.90 -13.03
C GLU A 17 4.62 -20.86 -12.51
N ILE A 18 4.30 -19.84 -13.31
CA ILE A 18 3.30 -18.82 -12.98
C ILE A 18 1.92 -19.45 -12.75
N LEU A 19 1.51 -20.40 -13.59
CA LEU A 19 0.25 -21.12 -13.41
C LEU A 19 0.26 -21.93 -12.10
N GLY A 20 1.40 -22.52 -11.74
CA GLY A 20 1.59 -23.19 -10.46
C GLY A 20 1.39 -22.25 -9.27
N TYR A 21 1.99 -21.07 -9.31
CA TYR A 21 1.81 -20.05 -8.26
C TYR A 21 0.36 -19.56 -8.15
N ILE A 22 -0.32 -19.34 -9.28
CA ILE A 22 -1.74 -18.98 -9.27
C ILE A 22 -2.57 -20.07 -8.57
N GLY A 23 -2.30 -21.34 -8.88
CA GLY A 23 -2.96 -22.48 -8.22
C GLY A 23 -2.77 -22.47 -6.71
N LEU A 24 -1.52 -22.31 -6.25
CA LEU A 24 -1.18 -22.23 -4.83
C LEU A 24 -1.85 -21.03 -4.13
N ILE A 25 -1.86 -19.86 -4.76
CA ILE A 25 -2.53 -18.67 -4.22
C ILE A 25 -4.02 -18.95 -4.02
N HIS A 26 -4.68 -19.56 -4.99
CA HIS A 26 -6.10 -19.90 -4.87
C HIS A 26 -6.38 -20.94 -3.80
N GLU A 27 -5.50 -21.95 -3.64
CA GLU A 27 -5.60 -22.93 -2.57
C GLU A 27 -5.51 -22.26 -1.19
N TYR A 28 -4.52 -21.40 -0.99
CA TYR A 28 -4.37 -20.67 0.28
C TYR A 28 -5.52 -19.69 0.54
N LYS A 29 -6.03 -19.03 -0.51
CA LYS A 29 -7.21 -18.19 -0.40
C LYS A 29 -8.44 -18.96 0.07
N GLY A 30 -8.63 -20.19 -0.44
CA GLY A 30 -9.70 -21.08 0.03
C GLY A 30 -9.52 -21.51 1.49
N LYS A 31 -8.30 -21.86 1.90
CA LYS A 31 -7.97 -22.18 3.31
C LYS A 31 -8.23 -20.98 4.23
N GLN A 32 -7.85 -19.77 3.81
CA GLN A 32 -8.08 -18.54 4.57
C GLN A 32 -9.57 -18.30 4.84
N GLN A 33 -10.44 -18.56 3.90
CA GLN A 33 -11.90 -18.41 4.09
C GLN A 33 -12.43 -19.33 5.21
N LEU A 34 -11.89 -20.54 5.33
CA LEU A 34 -12.23 -21.45 6.43
C LEU A 34 -11.79 -20.89 7.78
N TYR A 35 -10.57 -20.36 7.87
CA TYR A 35 -10.05 -19.75 9.11
C TYR A 35 -10.83 -18.50 9.52
N LEU A 36 -11.25 -17.66 8.57
CA LEU A 36 -12.09 -16.49 8.83
C LEU A 36 -13.40 -16.85 9.54
N GLN A 37 -13.98 -18.00 9.21
CA GLN A 37 -15.19 -18.49 9.88
C GLN A 37 -14.91 -19.10 11.25
N GLN A 38 -13.77 -19.76 11.43
CA GLN A 38 -13.44 -20.52 12.64
C GLN A 38 -12.78 -19.66 13.73
N LYS A 39 -11.98 -18.68 13.33
CA LYS A 39 -11.14 -17.88 14.25
C LYS A 39 -11.08 -16.39 13.86
N PRO A 40 -12.22 -15.69 13.80
CA PRO A 40 -12.24 -14.30 13.35
C PRO A 40 -11.40 -13.38 14.24
N PHE A 41 -11.42 -13.55 15.55
CA PHE A 41 -10.71 -12.68 16.48
C PHE A 41 -9.18 -12.78 16.36
N GLU A 42 -8.65 -13.99 16.20
CA GLU A 42 -7.21 -14.20 15.99
C GLU A 42 -6.75 -13.60 14.66
N LEU A 43 -7.58 -13.70 13.62
CA LEU A 43 -7.28 -13.13 12.30
C LEU A 43 -7.32 -11.61 12.32
N ASP A 44 -8.27 -10.99 13.00
CA ASP A 44 -8.30 -9.53 13.17
C ASP A 44 -7.02 -9.01 13.85
N ARG A 45 -6.55 -9.71 14.89
CA ARG A 45 -5.27 -9.37 15.53
C ARG A 45 -4.08 -9.52 14.59
N LEU A 46 -4.07 -10.54 13.74
CA LEU A 46 -3.00 -10.73 12.74
C LEU A 46 -3.04 -9.64 11.67
N VAL A 47 -4.22 -9.21 11.23
CA VAL A 47 -4.38 -8.09 10.31
C VAL A 47 -3.80 -6.80 10.90
N GLU A 48 -4.12 -6.48 12.16
CA GLU A 48 -3.57 -5.29 12.82
C GLU A 48 -2.04 -5.36 12.97
N LEU A 49 -1.48 -6.51 13.33
CA LEU A 49 -0.04 -6.71 13.36
C LEU A 49 0.60 -6.55 11.97
N ALA A 50 -0.02 -7.11 10.94
CA ALA A 50 0.45 -7.00 9.57
C ALA A 50 0.45 -5.55 9.07
N LYS A 51 -0.57 -4.77 9.40
CA LYS A 51 -0.63 -3.33 9.10
C LYS A 51 0.53 -2.57 9.74
N ILE A 52 0.81 -2.83 11.02
CA ILE A 52 1.93 -2.19 11.74
C ILE A 52 3.26 -2.56 11.09
N GLN A 53 3.53 -3.85 10.88
CA GLN A 53 4.78 -4.34 10.29
C GLN A 53 4.98 -3.85 8.85
N SER A 54 3.92 -3.85 8.05
CA SER A 54 3.96 -3.33 6.68
C SER A 54 4.28 -1.84 6.66
N THR A 55 3.65 -1.07 7.55
CA THR A 55 3.90 0.37 7.68
C THR A 55 5.36 0.63 8.10
N GLU A 56 5.88 -0.09 9.10
CA GLU A 56 7.25 0.03 9.56
C GLU A 56 8.25 -0.28 8.45
N SER A 57 8.11 -1.44 7.81
CA SER A 57 9.06 -1.91 6.81
C SER A 57 9.06 -1.04 5.56
N SER A 58 7.89 -0.64 5.07
CA SER A 58 7.78 0.19 3.88
C SER A 58 8.35 1.59 4.09
N ASN A 59 8.09 2.20 5.24
CA ASN A 59 8.65 3.51 5.55
C ASN A 59 10.17 3.44 5.83
N ALA A 60 10.66 2.33 6.42
CA ALA A 60 12.10 2.13 6.62
C ALA A 60 12.88 2.05 5.30
N ILE A 61 12.31 1.48 4.24
CA ILE A 61 12.91 1.44 2.89
C ILE A 61 13.14 2.87 2.38
N GLU A 62 12.21 3.78 2.67
CA GLU A 62 12.31 5.20 2.30
C GLU A 62 13.18 6.03 3.28
N GLY A 63 13.83 5.37 4.26
CA GLY A 63 14.66 6.03 5.27
C GLY A 63 13.86 6.70 6.38
N ILE A 64 12.57 6.46 6.47
CA ILE A 64 11.69 6.97 7.53
C ILE A 64 11.69 5.96 8.68
N VAL A 65 12.41 6.30 9.74
CA VAL A 65 12.54 5.44 10.93
C VAL A 65 11.92 6.11 12.13
N THR A 66 11.12 5.37 12.88
CA THR A 66 10.55 5.81 14.16
C THR A 66 10.63 4.69 15.19
N THR A 67 10.41 5.00 16.46
CA THR A 67 10.37 3.96 17.49
C THR A 67 9.09 3.15 17.40
N ASN A 68 9.15 1.85 17.76
CA ASN A 68 7.99 0.97 17.75
C ASN A 68 6.82 1.51 18.60
N GLN A 69 7.13 2.15 19.72
CA GLN A 69 6.13 2.79 20.56
C GLN A 69 5.46 3.96 19.85
N ARG A 70 6.25 4.80 19.17
CA ARG A 70 5.71 5.94 18.42
C ARG A 70 4.92 5.50 17.20
N LEU A 71 5.40 4.48 16.48
CA LEU A 71 4.68 3.89 15.37
C LEU A 71 3.30 3.39 15.80
N LYS A 72 3.21 2.64 16.90
CA LYS A 72 1.93 2.19 17.45
C LYS A 72 0.99 3.36 17.76
N GLN A 73 1.51 4.45 18.34
CA GLN A 73 0.73 5.66 18.59
C GLN A 73 0.22 6.31 17.29
N LEU A 74 1.05 6.34 16.25
CA LEU A 74 0.65 6.86 14.92
C LEU A 74 -0.35 5.94 14.21
N MET A 75 -0.37 4.66 14.55
CA MET A 75 -1.39 3.73 14.09
C MET A 75 -2.72 3.90 14.86
N ASP A 76 -2.73 4.60 15.98
CA ASP A 76 -3.94 5.03 16.68
C ASP A 76 -4.45 6.35 16.05
N GLU A 77 -5.75 6.42 15.72
CA GLU A 77 -6.37 7.56 15.02
C GLU A 77 -6.27 8.90 15.76
N LYS A 78 -6.00 8.87 17.06
CA LYS A 78 -5.97 10.07 17.93
C LYS A 78 -4.63 10.79 17.96
N THR A 79 -3.62 10.29 17.25
CA THR A 79 -2.26 10.83 17.35
C THR A 79 -1.97 11.86 16.26
N THR A 80 -1.58 13.07 16.69
CA THR A 80 -1.13 14.13 15.77
C THR A 80 0.32 13.91 15.34
N PRO A 81 0.65 14.00 14.05
CA PRO A 81 2.03 13.90 13.55
C PRO A 81 2.84 15.12 13.96
N ARG A 82 4.10 14.91 14.33
CA ARG A 82 5.04 15.95 14.80
C ARG A 82 5.89 16.54 13.70
N ASN A 83 6.14 15.78 12.65
CA ASN A 83 7.02 16.15 11.55
C ASN A 83 6.56 15.51 10.23
N ARG A 84 7.27 15.84 9.15
CA ARG A 84 6.98 15.34 7.79
C ARG A 84 7.03 13.81 7.71
N CYS A 85 8.02 13.17 8.33
CA CYS A 85 8.14 11.71 8.31
C CYS A 85 6.91 11.03 8.94
N GLU A 86 6.42 11.56 10.07
CA GLU A 86 5.21 11.04 10.70
C GLU A 86 3.95 11.31 9.85
N GLN A 87 3.91 12.41 9.10
CA GLN A 87 2.84 12.68 8.14
C GLN A 87 2.83 11.68 6.98
N GLU A 88 4.00 11.28 6.51
CA GLU A 88 4.15 10.23 5.47
C GLU A 88 3.73 8.86 6.01
N ILE A 89 4.06 8.52 7.26
CA ILE A 89 3.57 7.31 7.94
C ILE A 89 2.04 7.29 8.02
N LEU A 90 1.41 8.41 8.40
CA LEU A 90 -0.05 8.51 8.45
C LEU A 90 -0.69 8.39 7.07
N GLY A 91 -0.06 8.94 6.04
CA GLY A 91 -0.50 8.79 4.65
C GLY A 91 -0.46 7.33 4.20
N TYR A 92 0.63 6.63 4.49
CA TYR A 92 0.77 5.22 4.20
C TYR A 92 -0.29 4.37 4.92
N ARG A 93 -0.49 4.61 6.22
CA ARG A 93 -1.55 3.97 7.01
C ARG A 93 -2.92 4.17 6.37
N ALA A 94 -3.28 5.40 6.03
CA ALA A 94 -4.59 5.71 5.47
C ALA A 94 -4.84 5.03 4.10
N VAL A 95 -3.78 4.87 3.29
CA VAL A 95 -3.85 4.10 2.04
C VAL A 95 -4.02 2.62 2.32
N LEU A 96 -3.25 2.08 3.27
CA LEU A 96 -3.31 0.66 3.63
C LEU A 96 -4.70 0.28 4.16
N GLU A 97 -5.29 1.10 5.03
CA GLU A 97 -6.66 0.92 5.54
C GLU A 97 -7.67 0.94 4.39
N MET A 98 -7.61 1.95 3.51
CA MET A 98 -8.51 2.04 2.35
C MET A 98 -8.42 0.80 1.45
N VAL A 99 -7.21 0.28 1.20
CA VAL A 99 -7.02 -0.94 0.40
C VAL A 99 -7.62 -2.14 1.11
N HIS A 100 -7.36 -2.32 2.41
CA HIS A 100 -7.89 -3.45 3.19
C HIS A 100 -9.42 -3.47 3.25
N GLU A 101 -10.05 -2.30 3.33
CA GLU A 101 -11.51 -2.18 3.43
C GLU A 101 -12.22 -2.31 2.08
N SER A 102 -11.55 -1.91 0.99
CA SER A 102 -12.23 -1.68 -0.29
C SER A 102 -11.60 -2.41 -1.48
N PHE A 103 -10.61 -3.28 -1.29
CA PHE A 103 -9.85 -3.91 -2.40
C PHE A 103 -10.74 -4.63 -3.41
N GLU A 104 -11.87 -5.19 -2.99
CA GLU A 104 -12.81 -5.89 -3.88
C GLU A 104 -13.45 -4.96 -4.92
N TYR A 105 -13.56 -3.67 -4.59
CA TYR A 105 -14.14 -2.62 -5.43
C TYR A 105 -13.09 -1.73 -6.10
N MET A 106 -11.81 -2.02 -5.91
CA MET A 106 -10.69 -1.21 -6.41
C MET A 106 -10.02 -1.89 -7.61
N PRO A 107 -10.47 -1.66 -8.85
CA PRO A 107 -9.80 -2.18 -10.03
C PRO A 107 -8.43 -1.53 -10.19
N ILE A 108 -7.46 -2.29 -10.71
CA ILE A 108 -6.10 -1.77 -10.99
C ILE A 108 -6.18 -0.90 -12.25
N THR A 109 -6.47 0.38 -12.04
CA THR A 109 -6.54 1.40 -13.10
C THR A 109 -5.68 2.60 -12.75
N ALA A 110 -5.31 3.38 -13.78
CA ALA A 110 -4.56 4.63 -13.59
C ALA A 110 -5.25 5.57 -12.59
N ASN A 111 -6.57 5.70 -12.66
CA ASN A 111 -7.33 6.58 -11.77
C ASN A 111 -7.27 6.12 -10.31
N VAL A 112 -7.41 4.82 -10.05
CA VAL A 112 -7.30 4.27 -8.69
C VAL A 112 -5.89 4.48 -8.15
N ILE A 113 -4.84 4.24 -8.94
CA ILE A 113 -3.45 4.49 -8.54
C ILE A 113 -3.23 5.97 -8.19
N LEU A 114 -3.76 6.88 -9.00
CA LEU A 114 -3.66 8.32 -8.73
C LEU A 114 -4.41 8.72 -7.45
N GLN A 115 -5.57 8.12 -7.19
CA GLN A 115 -6.32 8.36 -5.95
C GLN A 115 -5.56 7.86 -4.72
N LEU A 116 -4.97 6.66 -4.77
CA LEU A 116 -4.13 6.13 -3.70
C LEU A 116 -2.90 7.03 -3.47
N HIS A 117 -2.24 7.45 -4.55
CA HIS A 117 -1.13 8.39 -4.49
C HIS A 117 -1.53 9.74 -3.88
N LYS A 118 -2.70 10.27 -4.23
CA LYS A 118 -3.24 11.49 -3.61
C LYS A 118 -3.50 11.29 -2.12
N LYS A 119 -4.06 10.15 -1.73
CA LYS A 119 -4.33 9.82 -0.32
C LYS A 119 -3.05 9.69 0.48
N LEU A 120 -2.01 9.07 -0.10
CA LEU A 120 -0.69 8.90 0.52
C LEU A 120 -0.09 10.24 0.98
N TYR A 121 -0.25 11.29 0.18
CA TYR A 121 0.28 12.62 0.47
C TYR A 121 -0.72 13.57 1.13
N SER A 122 -1.92 13.09 1.53
CA SER A 122 -3.00 13.96 2.05
C SER A 122 -2.69 14.63 3.39
N PHE A 123 -1.71 14.12 4.14
CA PHE A 123 -1.28 14.68 5.43
C PHE A 123 -0.13 15.69 5.28
N LEU A 124 0.42 15.87 4.09
CA LEU A 124 1.45 16.86 3.84
C LEU A 124 0.83 18.23 3.51
N PRO A 125 1.47 19.34 3.91
CA PRO A 125 0.98 20.71 3.65
C PRO A 125 0.84 21.03 2.16
N THR A 126 1.71 20.43 1.33
CA THR A 126 1.71 20.58 -0.12
C THR A 126 1.42 19.23 -0.76
N SER A 127 0.22 19.07 -1.30
CA SER A 127 -0.20 17.84 -1.95
C SER A 127 0.31 17.78 -3.38
N PHE A 128 1.36 17.02 -3.63
CA PHE A 128 1.82 16.65 -4.98
C PHE A 128 1.16 15.35 -5.49
N GLY A 129 0.27 14.77 -4.69
CA GLY A 129 -0.34 13.48 -4.97
C GLY A 129 -1.44 13.54 -6.04
N GLY A 130 -1.59 12.45 -6.79
CA GLY A 130 -2.73 12.24 -7.68
C GLY A 130 -2.59 12.84 -9.07
N VAL A 131 -1.37 13.21 -9.49
CA VAL A 131 -1.08 13.72 -10.84
C VAL A 131 0.07 12.96 -11.48
N PHE A 132 0.02 12.78 -12.79
CA PHE A 132 1.16 12.26 -13.55
C PHE A 132 2.25 13.33 -13.68
N LYS A 133 3.50 12.89 -13.68
CA LYS A 133 4.63 13.78 -13.98
C LYS A 133 4.47 14.34 -15.42
N THR A 134 4.54 15.64 -15.54
CA THR A 134 4.44 16.32 -16.84
C THR A 134 5.79 16.44 -17.56
N CYS A 135 6.91 16.27 -16.85
CA CYS A 135 8.25 16.36 -17.42
C CYS A 135 9.00 15.02 -17.35
N LEU A 136 9.42 14.51 -18.49
CA LEU A 136 10.21 13.28 -18.63
C LEU A 136 11.68 13.42 -18.16
N LEU A 137 12.16 14.65 -17.97
CA LEU A 137 13.56 14.96 -17.66
C LEU A 137 13.85 15.13 -16.16
N TYR A 138 12.85 15.12 -15.31
CA TYR A 138 13.04 15.17 -13.87
C TYR A 138 13.04 13.76 -13.29
N THR A 139 14.16 13.09 -13.36
CA THR A 139 14.53 12.16 -12.30
C THR A 139 14.67 13.01 -11.06
N SER A 140 13.80 12.81 -10.07
CA SER A 140 13.91 13.48 -8.77
C SER A 140 15.35 13.33 -8.29
N PRO A 141 16.11 14.41 -8.04
CA PRO A 141 17.39 14.27 -7.38
C PRO A 141 17.13 13.53 -6.07
N SER A 142 17.90 12.48 -5.83
CA SER A 142 17.90 11.81 -4.54
C SER A 142 18.04 12.86 -3.45
N PRO A 143 17.25 12.83 -2.37
CA PRO A 143 17.41 13.80 -1.28
C PRO A 143 18.70 13.59 -0.48
N ARG A 144 19.72 12.99 -1.06
CA ARG A 144 20.98 12.60 -0.43
C ARG A 144 22.21 13.11 -1.17
N ASP A 145 22.15 14.34 -1.66
CA ASP A 145 23.37 15.11 -1.98
C ASP A 145 23.40 16.40 -1.18
#